data_fab39630f5fb22403d0ee34887840041
#
_entry.id   fab39630f5fb22403d0ee34887840041
#
_cell.length_a   1.000
_cell.length_b   1.000
_cell.length_c   1.000
_cell.angle_alpha   90.00
_cell.angle_beta   90.00
_cell.angle_gamma   90.00
#
_symmetry.space_group_name_H-M   'P 1'
#
loop_
_entity.id
_entity.type
_entity.pdbx_description
1 polymer ?
#
loop_
_entity_poly.entity_id
_entity_poly.type
_entity_poly.pdbx_seq_one_letter_code
_entity_poly.pdbx_strand_id
1 'polypeptide(L)'
;MKFSENRPVKIVMLGAGGTGGHIAPHLYRLLYALERPVRFIICDGDIVEEKNLVRQNFTPADLGENKAKVLAERYSSVFGMETEYVPEFIESGERLLSMLRARTFPTGPYWHSQTVKELVILIGAVDNNKSRKLCHEVFYKLDDLVYIDSGNGMHTGQIVCGIRSGGRTFYRPVGAAFPEVLQDTDKFSTELSCAEASVSAPQSIAANITAATAVVDMIYNILTVGETRVRQITFATGSVNMRATLQKTRRKAA
;
A
#
# COMPACT_ATOMS: atom_id res chain seq x y z
N MET A 1 1.00 -18.30 2.00
CA MET A 1 1.44 -18.05 0.60
C MET A 1 2.93 -17.84 0.64
N LYS A 2 3.70 -18.55 -0.22
CA LYS A 2 5.16 -18.41 -0.31
C LYS A 2 5.52 -17.49 -1.47
N PHE A 3 6.57 -16.73 -1.32
CA PHE A 3 7.13 -15.81 -2.32
C PHE A 3 8.61 -16.14 -2.55
N SER A 4 9.07 -15.98 -3.78
CA SER A 4 10.49 -16.14 -4.10
C SER A 4 11.27 -14.89 -3.65
N GLU A 5 12.35 -15.12 -2.92
CA GLU A 5 13.22 -14.05 -2.38
C GLU A 5 14.03 -13.32 -3.47
N ASN A 6 14.21 -13.95 -4.63
CA ASN A 6 15.03 -13.40 -5.71
C ASN A 6 14.24 -12.61 -6.77
N ARG A 7 12.92 -12.43 -6.59
CA ARG A 7 12.12 -11.65 -7.54
C ARG A 7 12.38 -10.16 -7.35
N PRO A 8 12.64 -9.38 -8.43
CA PRO A 8 12.56 -7.93 -8.38
C PRO A 8 11.20 -7.48 -7.82
N VAL A 9 11.19 -6.35 -7.12
CA VAL A 9 10.00 -5.86 -6.41
C VAL A 9 9.58 -4.51 -6.96
N LYS A 10 8.28 -4.35 -7.22
CA LYS A 10 7.66 -3.08 -7.50
C LYS A 10 6.57 -2.82 -6.47
N ILE A 11 6.63 -1.67 -5.81
CA ILE A 11 5.58 -1.22 -4.89
C ILE A 11 5.00 0.07 -5.43
N VAL A 12 3.68 0.14 -5.50
CA VAL A 12 2.91 1.36 -5.77
C VAL A 12 2.08 1.66 -4.53
N MET A 13 2.27 2.82 -3.94
CA MET A 13 1.50 3.28 -2.78
C MET A 13 0.61 4.45 -3.18
N LEU A 14 -0.69 4.29 -3.00
CA LEU A 14 -1.70 5.33 -3.16
C LEU A 14 -1.98 5.95 -1.79
N GLY A 15 -1.76 7.25 -1.70
CA GLY A 15 -1.90 8.03 -0.47
C GLY A 15 -0.57 8.21 0.28
N ALA A 16 -0.20 9.48 0.50
CA ALA A 16 0.97 9.92 1.26
C ALA A 16 0.58 10.72 2.51
N GLY A 17 -0.69 10.60 2.94
CA GLY A 17 -1.23 11.28 4.11
C GLY A 17 -0.81 10.65 5.44
N GLY A 18 -1.77 10.51 6.38
CA GLY A 18 -1.49 10.02 7.73
C GLY A 18 -0.82 8.66 7.76
N THR A 19 -1.43 7.63 7.17
CA THR A 19 -0.87 6.27 7.16
C THR A 19 0.29 6.14 6.19
N GLY A 20 0.15 6.61 4.93
CA GLY A 20 1.20 6.52 3.92
C GLY A 20 2.47 7.27 4.31
N GLY A 21 2.34 8.43 4.93
CA GLY A 21 3.47 9.21 5.44
C GLY A 21 4.29 8.47 6.49
N HIS A 22 3.64 7.65 7.33
CA HIS A 22 4.33 6.81 8.32
C HIS A 22 4.81 5.48 7.74
N ILE A 23 4.22 4.96 6.63
CA ILE A 23 4.74 3.79 5.92
C ILE A 23 6.08 4.11 5.24
N ALA A 24 6.18 5.25 4.54
CA ALA A 24 7.29 5.59 3.67
C ALA A 24 8.68 5.42 4.32
N PRO A 25 9.01 6.02 5.48
CA PRO A 25 10.35 5.93 6.09
C PRO A 25 10.78 4.49 6.40
N HIS A 26 9.82 3.68 6.84
CA HIS A 26 10.09 2.29 7.22
C HIS A 26 10.20 1.38 5.99
N LEU A 27 9.39 1.67 4.97
CA LEU A 27 9.44 0.92 3.72
C LEU A 27 10.72 1.22 2.93
N TYR A 28 11.16 2.47 2.84
CA TYR A 28 12.46 2.80 2.24
C TYR A 28 13.60 2.06 2.94
N ARG A 29 13.61 2.04 4.28
CA ARG A 29 14.61 1.30 5.06
C ARG A 29 14.57 -0.20 4.77
N LEU A 30 13.38 -0.80 4.72
CA LEU A 30 13.21 -2.21 4.38
C LEU A 30 13.72 -2.52 2.97
N LEU A 31 13.33 -1.70 1.99
CA LEU A 31 13.72 -1.88 0.59
C LEU A 31 15.22 -1.70 0.36
N TYR A 32 15.85 -0.75 1.07
CA TYR A 32 17.30 -0.55 1.05
C TYR A 32 18.07 -1.80 1.52
N ALA A 33 17.50 -2.55 2.48
CA ALA A 33 18.12 -3.77 2.99
C ALA A 33 17.94 -4.99 2.07
N LEU A 34 17.16 -4.89 0.97
CA LEU A 34 16.96 -5.99 0.04
C LEU A 34 18.08 -6.01 -1.01
N GLU A 35 18.75 -7.13 -1.17
CA GLU A 35 19.81 -7.35 -2.17
C GLU A 35 19.24 -7.71 -3.55
N ARG A 36 18.20 -7.01 -4.01
CA ARG A 36 17.53 -7.24 -5.30
C ARG A 36 16.95 -5.95 -5.86
N PRO A 37 16.68 -5.87 -7.17
CA PRO A 37 16.10 -4.66 -7.76
C PRO A 37 14.75 -4.33 -7.13
N VAL A 38 14.60 -3.09 -6.69
CA VAL A 38 13.37 -2.57 -6.10
C VAL A 38 12.96 -1.27 -6.78
N ARG A 39 11.63 -1.05 -6.89
CA ARG A 39 11.02 0.20 -7.31
C ARG A 39 9.91 0.55 -6.35
N PHE A 40 9.94 1.76 -5.83
CA PHE A 40 8.89 2.26 -4.95
C PHE A 40 8.34 3.58 -5.50
N ILE A 41 7.04 3.58 -5.82
CA ILE A 41 6.33 4.71 -6.42
C ILE A 41 5.28 5.19 -5.42
N ILE A 42 5.33 6.47 -5.05
CA ILE A 42 4.36 7.10 -4.16
C ILE A 42 3.45 7.99 -5.00
N CYS A 43 2.12 7.87 -4.82
CA CYS A 43 1.12 8.65 -5.54
C CYS A 43 0.24 9.41 -4.55
N ASP A 44 0.16 10.73 -4.70
CA ASP A 44 -0.75 11.59 -3.94
C ASP A 44 -0.89 12.94 -4.64
N GLY A 45 -2.11 13.42 -4.82
CA GLY A 45 -2.39 14.71 -5.47
C GLY A 45 -2.36 15.89 -4.50
N ASP A 46 -2.35 15.64 -3.19
CA ASP A 46 -2.40 16.71 -2.18
C ASP A 46 -1.06 17.44 -2.01
N ILE A 47 -1.17 18.67 -1.51
CA ILE A 47 -0.06 19.44 -0.94
C ILE A 47 -0.06 19.34 0.59
N VAL A 48 1.08 19.64 1.19
CA VAL A 48 1.21 19.71 2.65
C VAL A 48 0.62 21.02 3.16
N GLU A 49 -0.31 20.92 4.11
CA GLU A 49 -0.99 22.03 4.77
C GLU A 49 -0.70 22.00 6.29
N GLU A 50 -0.85 23.13 6.98
CA GLU A 50 -0.62 23.23 8.45
C GLU A 50 -1.40 22.17 9.25
N LYS A 51 -2.66 21.91 8.89
CA LYS A 51 -3.48 20.86 9.53
C LYS A 51 -2.87 19.45 9.43
N ASN A 52 -1.98 19.22 8.48
CA ASN A 52 -1.34 17.91 8.27
C ASN A 52 -0.20 17.67 9.28
N LEU A 53 0.48 18.74 9.75
CA LEU A 53 1.65 18.66 10.63
C LEU A 53 1.33 18.00 11.99
N VAL A 54 0.08 18.01 12.40
CA VAL A 54 -0.37 17.45 13.70
C VAL A 54 -0.27 15.91 13.72
N ARG A 55 -0.48 15.22 12.59
CA ARG A 55 -0.59 13.76 12.56
C ARG A 55 0.09 13.07 11.37
N GLN A 56 0.49 13.82 10.36
CA GLN A 56 1.17 13.28 9.19
C GLN A 56 2.68 13.51 9.33
N ASN A 57 3.47 12.75 8.60
CA ASN A 57 4.93 12.77 8.70
C ASN A 57 5.54 13.91 7.86
N PHE A 58 5.09 15.12 8.12
CA PHE A 58 5.57 16.35 7.49
C PHE A 58 6.05 17.37 8.54
N THR A 59 6.86 18.31 8.09
CA THR A 59 7.43 19.40 8.89
C THR A 59 7.02 20.76 8.33
N PRO A 60 7.18 21.85 9.07
CA PRO A 60 6.90 23.19 8.55
C PRO A 60 7.66 23.55 7.26
N ALA A 61 8.83 22.94 7.03
CA ALA A 61 9.61 23.15 5.81
C ALA A 61 8.96 22.52 4.55
N ASP A 62 7.97 21.66 4.72
CA ASP A 62 7.29 20.97 3.62
C ASP A 62 6.02 21.68 3.16
N LEU A 63 5.60 22.75 3.84
CA LEU A 63 4.36 23.46 3.54
C LEU A 63 4.30 23.93 2.09
N GLY A 64 3.18 23.62 1.41
CA GLY A 64 2.93 23.97 0.02
C GLY A 64 3.52 22.98 -1.01
N GLU A 65 4.37 22.03 -0.60
CA GLU A 65 4.92 21.01 -1.49
C GLU A 65 3.97 19.81 -1.61
N ASN A 66 4.05 19.10 -2.75
CA ASN A 66 3.25 17.88 -2.94
C ASN A 66 3.70 16.77 -1.97
N LYS A 67 2.73 16.10 -1.33
CA LYS A 67 2.99 15.08 -0.31
C LYS A 67 3.80 13.89 -0.82
N ALA A 68 3.48 13.37 -2.01
CA ALA A 68 4.20 12.23 -2.60
C ALA A 68 5.64 12.61 -2.94
N LYS A 69 5.87 13.82 -3.52
CA LYS A 69 7.18 14.37 -3.83
C LYS A 69 8.05 14.46 -2.58
N VAL A 70 7.54 15.11 -1.53
CA VAL A 70 8.28 15.31 -0.27
C VAL A 70 8.77 13.99 0.32
N LEU A 71 7.89 12.98 0.42
CA LEU A 71 8.28 11.69 0.99
C LEU A 71 9.26 10.95 0.09
N ALA A 72 9.04 10.93 -1.22
CA ALA A 72 9.90 10.23 -2.16
C ALA A 72 11.31 10.85 -2.19
N GLU A 73 11.44 12.16 -2.37
CA GLU A 73 12.74 12.86 -2.42
C GLU A 73 13.49 12.76 -1.08
N ARG A 74 12.80 12.96 0.05
CA ARG A 74 13.40 12.86 1.38
C ARG A 74 14.03 11.51 1.64
N TYR A 75 13.28 10.44 1.46
CA TYR A 75 13.75 9.11 1.85
C TYR A 75 14.59 8.42 0.79
N SER A 76 14.37 8.69 -0.50
CA SER A 76 15.29 8.21 -1.55
C SER A 76 16.68 8.82 -1.40
N SER A 77 16.76 10.11 -1.08
CA SER A 77 18.04 10.79 -0.82
C SER A 77 18.78 10.19 0.38
N VAL A 78 18.06 9.93 1.49
CA VAL A 78 18.67 9.34 2.71
C VAL A 78 19.22 7.94 2.46
N PHE A 79 18.54 7.13 1.65
CA PHE A 79 18.93 5.74 1.39
C PHE A 79 19.68 5.55 0.05
N GLY A 80 19.92 6.61 -0.72
CA GLY A 80 20.57 6.50 -2.03
C GLY A 80 19.76 5.67 -3.04
N MET A 81 18.44 5.68 -2.93
CA MET A 81 17.52 4.94 -3.81
C MET A 81 17.01 5.86 -4.92
N GLU A 82 16.62 5.26 -6.05
CA GLU A 82 15.96 6.00 -7.13
C GLU A 82 14.61 6.55 -6.66
N THR A 83 14.35 7.82 -6.96
CA THR A 83 13.12 8.53 -6.59
C THR A 83 12.05 8.33 -7.64
N GLU A 84 10.88 7.80 -7.23
CA GLU A 84 9.70 7.73 -8.08
C GLU A 84 8.48 8.25 -7.31
N TYR A 85 7.81 9.27 -7.86
CA TYR A 85 6.53 9.77 -7.33
C TYR A 85 5.60 10.22 -8.46
N VAL A 86 4.32 10.25 -8.16
CA VAL A 86 3.26 10.75 -9.04
C VAL A 86 2.44 11.77 -8.25
N PRO A 87 2.57 13.08 -8.56
CA PRO A 87 1.91 14.15 -7.81
C PRO A 87 0.44 14.32 -8.24
N GLU A 88 -0.27 13.22 -8.38
CA GLU A 88 -1.65 13.16 -8.86
C GLU A 88 -2.45 12.11 -8.07
N PHE A 89 -3.75 12.34 -7.94
CA PHE A 89 -4.67 11.28 -7.51
C PHE A 89 -4.85 10.25 -8.62
N ILE A 90 -4.77 8.97 -8.26
CA ILE A 90 -5.01 7.87 -9.21
C ILE A 90 -6.49 7.47 -9.15
N GLU A 91 -7.28 8.01 -10.06
CA GLU A 91 -8.73 7.86 -10.11
C GLU A 91 -9.22 7.08 -11.35
N SER A 92 -8.29 6.62 -12.19
CA SER A 92 -8.56 5.80 -13.37
C SER A 92 -8.02 4.39 -13.22
N GLY A 93 -8.88 3.39 -13.50
CA GLY A 93 -8.49 1.98 -13.52
C GLY A 93 -7.43 1.67 -14.58
N GLU A 94 -7.48 2.32 -15.74
CA GLU A 94 -6.47 2.15 -16.80
C GLU A 94 -5.11 2.68 -16.37
N ARG A 95 -5.10 3.87 -15.73
CA ARG A 95 -3.88 4.46 -15.18
C ARG A 95 -3.27 3.55 -14.13
N LEU A 96 -4.08 3.07 -13.18
CA LEU A 96 -3.61 2.15 -12.13
C LEU A 96 -3.09 0.83 -12.72
N LEU A 97 -3.81 0.23 -13.67
CA LEU A 97 -3.36 -0.99 -14.38
C LEU A 97 -2.01 -0.77 -15.08
N SER A 98 -1.81 0.38 -15.74
CA SER A 98 -0.54 0.68 -16.40
C SER A 98 0.62 0.78 -15.42
N MET A 99 0.40 1.37 -14.25
CA MET A 99 1.40 1.49 -13.19
C MET A 99 1.73 0.14 -12.55
N LEU A 100 0.76 -0.76 -12.45
CA LEU A 100 0.92 -2.09 -11.84
C LEU A 100 1.44 -3.15 -12.84
N ARG A 101 1.69 -2.80 -14.11
CA ARG A 101 2.26 -3.74 -15.08
C ARG A 101 3.64 -4.21 -14.62
N ALA A 102 3.77 -5.51 -14.38
CA ALA A 102 5.03 -6.13 -14.01
C ALA A 102 6.04 -6.08 -15.18
N ARG A 103 7.28 -5.76 -14.88
CA ARG A 103 8.42 -5.97 -15.78
C ARG A 103 8.88 -7.41 -15.69
N THR A 104 9.56 -7.88 -16.74
CA THR A 104 10.18 -9.19 -16.80
C THR A 104 11.69 -9.00 -16.90
N PHE A 105 12.42 -9.75 -16.10
CA PHE A 105 13.89 -9.68 -16.04
C PHE A 105 14.49 -11.01 -16.48
N PRO A 106 15.58 -11.01 -17.25
CA PRO A 106 16.32 -12.22 -17.55
C PRO A 106 16.99 -12.76 -16.28
N THR A 107 17.00 -14.09 -16.13
CA THR A 107 17.68 -14.79 -15.04
C THR A 107 18.55 -15.90 -15.62
N GLY A 108 19.74 -16.10 -15.06
CA GLY A 108 20.68 -17.14 -15.50
C GLY A 108 21.65 -16.69 -16.59
N PRO A 109 22.59 -17.57 -16.98
CA PRO A 109 23.58 -17.29 -18.01
C PRO A 109 22.92 -17.11 -19.39
N TYR A 110 23.58 -16.38 -20.29
CA TYR A 110 23.09 -15.97 -21.61
C TYR A 110 22.51 -17.11 -22.49
N TRP A 111 22.88 -18.36 -22.24
CA TRP A 111 22.41 -19.54 -22.96
C TRP A 111 21.19 -20.26 -22.37
N HIS A 112 20.70 -19.78 -21.21
CA HIS A 112 19.45 -20.25 -20.62
C HIS A 112 18.59 -19.02 -20.25
N SER A 113 17.80 -18.53 -21.20
CA SER A 113 16.93 -17.36 -21.05
C SER A 113 15.70 -17.69 -20.20
N GLN A 114 15.90 -17.97 -18.93
CA GLN A 114 14.80 -17.94 -17.97
C GLN A 114 14.47 -16.50 -17.63
N THR A 115 13.21 -16.22 -17.44
CA THR A 115 12.74 -14.88 -17.06
C THR A 115 11.95 -14.93 -15.75
N VAL A 116 12.08 -13.87 -14.95
CA VAL A 116 11.29 -13.69 -13.74
C VAL A 116 10.49 -12.38 -13.82
N LYS A 117 9.21 -12.43 -13.48
CA LYS A 117 8.38 -11.22 -13.37
C LYS A 117 8.59 -10.55 -12.02
N GLU A 118 8.53 -9.22 -11.99
CA GLU A 118 8.45 -8.46 -10.74
C GLU A 118 7.34 -8.99 -9.82
N LEU A 119 7.60 -8.99 -8.52
CA LEU A 119 6.55 -9.05 -7.52
C LEU A 119 5.95 -7.66 -7.39
N VAL A 120 4.69 -7.51 -7.76
CA VAL A 120 3.98 -6.23 -7.70
C VAL A 120 3.14 -6.17 -6.44
N ILE A 121 3.32 -5.11 -5.65
CA ILE A 121 2.57 -4.82 -4.43
C ILE A 121 1.88 -3.47 -4.60
N LEU A 122 0.57 -3.43 -4.43
CA LEU A 122 -0.22 -2.22 -4.31
C LEU A 122 -0.52 -1.96 -2.84
N ILE A 123 -0.23 -0.76 -2.36
CA ILE A 123 -0.60 -0.29 -1.02
C ILE A 123 -1.70 0.77 -1.20
N GLY A 124 -2.86 0.54 -0.62
CA GLY A 124 -3.95 1.51 -0.51
C GLY A 124 -3.91 2.16 0.88
N ALA A 125 -3.34 3.36 0.98
CA ALA A 125 -3.33 4.18 2.18
C ALA A 125 -4.25 5.41 2.02
N VAL A 126 -5.38 5.19 1.35
CA VAL A 126 -6.40 6.18 1.00
C VAL A 126 -7.51 6.24 2.05
N ASP A 127 -8.16 7.38 2.17
CA ASP A 127 -9.23 7.64 3.15
C ASP A 127 -10.65 7.57 2.59
N ASN A 128 -10.83 7.34 1.28
CA ASN A 128 -12.14 7.25 0.64
C ASN A 128 -12.40 5.85 0.04
N ASN A 129 -13.66 5.42 0.06
CA ASN A 129 -14.06 4.10 -0.42
C ASN A 129 -14.09 4.01 -1.95
N LYS A 130 -14.23 5.12 -2.67
CA LYS A 130 -14.18 5.12 -4.14
C LYS A 130 -12.81 4.68 -4.66
N SER A 131 -11.72 5.18 -4.06
CA SER A 131 -10.36 4.72 -4.37
C SER A 131 -10.14 3.25 -3.96
N ARG A 132 -10.68 2.80 -2.81
CA ARG A 132 -10.64 1.38 -2.43
C ARG A 132 -11.39 0.49 -3.40
N LYS A 133 -12.56 0.92 -3.89
CA LYS A 133 -13.34 0.22 -4.91
C LYS A 133 -12.56 0.11 -6.21
N LEU A 134 -11.92 1.19 -6.65
CA LEU A 134 -11.03 1.18 -7.83
C LEU A 134 -9.90 0.14 -7.68
N CYS A 135 -9.19 0.15 -6.55
CA CYS A 135 -8.13 -0.84 -6.26
C CYS A 135 -8.68 -2.27 -6.23
N HIS A 136 -9.87 -2.47 -5.67
CA HIS A 136 -10.54 -3.77 -5.63
C HIS A 136 -10.87 -4.28 -7.04
N GLU A 137 -11.39 -3.43 -7.92
CA GLU A 137 -11.70 -3.79 -9.31
C GLU A 137 -10.43 -4.13 -10.10
N VAL A 138 -9.39 -3.31 -9.96
CA VAL A 138 -8.08 -3.54 -10.60
C VAL A 138 -7.42 -4.82 -10.11
N PHE A 139 -7.57 -5.15 -8.82
CA PHE A 139 -7.05 -6.41 -8.26
C PHE A 139 -7.55 -7.63 -9.03
N TYR A 140 -8.81 -7.67 -9.44
CA TYR A 140 -9.36 -8.81 -10.19
C TYR A 140 -9.00 -8.81 -11.68
N LYS A 141 -8.52 -7.69 -12.23
CA LYS A 141 -8.08 -7.59 -13.63
C LYS A 141 -6.64 -8.07 -13.86
N LEU A 142 -5.84 -8.20 -12.78
CA LEU A 142 -4.46 -8.65 -12.85
C LEU A 142 -4.32 -10.12 -12.44
N ASP A 143 -3.46 -10.87 -13.12
CA ASP A 143 -3.17 -12.27 -12.79
C ASP A 143 -2.32 -12.40 -11.51
N ASP A 144 -1.36 -11.48 -11.33
CA ASP A 144 -0.43 -11.48 -10.21
C ASP A 144 -0.44 -10.11 -9.54
N LEU A 145 -0.90 -10.04 -8.29
CA LEU A 145 -0.89 -8.83 -7.47
C LEU A 145 -1.00 -9.17 -5.98
N VAL A 146 -0.21 -8.50 -5.16
CA VAL A 146 -0.46 -8.34 -3.73
C VAL A 146 -1.08 -6.96 -3.52
N TYR A 147 -2.26 -6.90 -2.91
CA TYR A 147 -2.93 -5.66 -2.57
C TYR A 147 -3.12 -5.58 -1.06
N ILE A 148 -2.49 -4.60 -0.44
CA ILE A 148 -2.60 -4.32 1.00
C ILE A 148 -3.37 -3.01 1.15
N ASP A 149 -4.58 -3.11 1.68
CA ASP A 149 -5.43 -1.96 1.97
C ASP A 149 -5.37 -1.61 3.45
N SER A 150 -5.26 -0.33 3.76
CA SER A 150 -5.26 0.19 5.11
C SER A 150 -6.39 1.21 5.29
N GLY A 151 -7.27 0.95 6.24
CA GLY A 151 -8.31 1.86 6.67
C GLY A 151 -8.25 2.07 8.17
N ASN A 152 -8.30 3.32 8.60
CA ASN A 152 -8.34 3.66 10.02
C ASN A 152 -9.13 4.93 10.30
N GLY A 153 -9.76 4.97 11.46
CA GLY A 153 -10.38 6.14 12.07
C GLY A 153 -9.54 6.69 13.21
N MET A 154 -10.20 7.28 14.22
CA MET A 154 -9.53 7.93 15.35
C MET A 154 -8.82 6.91 16.28
N HIS A 155 -9.44 5.77 16.56
CA HIS A 155 -8.94 4.81 17.55
C HIS A 155 -8.86 3.38 17.07
N THR A 156 -9.41 3.07 15.91
CA THR A 156 -9.46 1.71 15.36
C THR A 156 -9.06 1.71 13.91
N GLY A 157 -8.69 0.54 13.40
CA GLY A 157 -8.43 0.36 11.98
C GLY A 157 -8.30 -1.10 11.60
N GLN A 158 -8.20 -1.32 10.30
CA GLN A 158 -8.01 -2.62 9.68
C GLN A 158 -7.02 -2.53 8.52
N ILE A 159 -6.26 -3.60 8.35
CA ILE A 159 -5.43 -3.82 7.18
C ILE A 159 -5.88 -5.14 6.54
N VAL A 160 -6.09 -5.14 5.23
CA VAL A 160 -6.51 -6.32 4.46
C VAL A 160 -5.49 -6.61 3.39
N CYS A 161 -5.03 -7.86 3.33
CA CYS A 161 -4.10 -8.34 2.31
C CYS A 161 -4.83 -9.24 1.33
N GLY A 162 -5.00 -8.76 0.09
CA GLY A 162 -5.43 -9.54 -1.07
C GLY A 162 -4.23 -10.10 -1.82
N ILE A 163 -4.30 -11.36 -2.28
CA ILE A 163 -3.23 -11.98 -3.07
C ILE A 163 -3.84 -12.74 -4.23
N ARG A 164 -3.41 -12.39 -5.45
CA ARG A 164 -3.63 -13.16 -6.67
C ARG A 164 -2.30 -13.67 -7.22
N SER A 165 -2.30 -14.87 -7.76
CA SER A 165 -1.15 -15.41 -8.48
C SER A 165 -1.63 -16.40 -9.55
N GLY A 166 -1.13 -16.23 -10.78
CA GLY A 166 -1.55 -17.01 -11.93
C GLY A 166 -3.06 -16.98 -12.18
N GLY A 167 -3.69 -15.82 -12.02
CA GLY A 167 -5.13 -15.62 -12.20
C GLY A 167 -6.02 -16.16 -11.06
N ARG A 168 -5.43 -16.83 -10.05
CA ARG A 168 -6.16 -17.39 -8.90
C ARG A 168 -6.08 -16.47 -7.68
N THR A 169 -7.20 -16.26 -7.01
CA THR A 169 -7.26 -15.50 -5.76
C THR A 169 -6.99 -16.42 -4.57
N PHE A 170 -5.88 -16.20 -3.88
CA PHE A 170 -5.49 -16.89 -2.66
C PHE A 170 -6.04 -16.19 -1.41
N TYR A 171 -5.90 -14.85 -1.37
CA TYR A 171 -6.48 -14.02 -0.32
C TYR A 171 -7.36 -12.97 -0.98
N ARG A 172 -8.56 -12.76 -0.44
CA ARG A 172 -9.53 -11.82 -0.99
C ARG A 172 -9.18 -10.38 -0.61
N PRO A 173 -9.38 -9.40 -1.49
CA PRO A 173 -9.12 -8.00 -1.20
C PRO A 173 -10.18 -7.36 -0.30
N VAL A 174 -9.99 -6.10 0.05
CA VAL A 174 -10.77 -5.34 1.05
C VAL A 174 -12.29 -5.42 0.83
N GLY A 175 -12.79 -5.20 -0.36
CA GLY A 175 -14.25 -5.24 -0.63
C GLY A 175 -14.88 -6.62 -0.44
N ALA A 176 -14.11 -7.71 -0.34
CA ALA A 176 -14.63 -9.03 0.02
C ALA A 176 -14.58 -9.30 1.52
N ALA A 177 -13.77 -8.55 2.27
CA ALA A 177 -13.74 -8.57 3.73
C ALA A 177 -14.75 -7.59 4.33
N PHE A 178 -14.94 -6.45 3.65
CA PHE A 178 -15.83 -5.34 4.03
C PHE A 178 -16.67 -4.93 2.81
N PRO A 179 -17.80 -5.64 2.53
CA PRO A 179 -18.63 -5.39 1.34
C PRO A 179 -19.22 -3.99 1.28
N GLU A 180 -19.38 -3.32 2.41
CA GLU A 180 -19.83 -1.93 2.51
C GLU A 180 -18.95 -0.95 1.73
N VAL A 181 -17.64 -1.21 1.63
CA VAL A 181 -16.69 -0.42 0.84
C VAL A 181 -17.09 -0.36 -0.64
N LEU A 182 -17.72 -1.42 -1.17
CA LEU A 182 -18.16 -1.48 -2.56
C LEU A 182 -19.52 -0.82 -2.80
N GLN A 183 -20.32 -0.64 -1.75
CA GLN A 183 -21.65 -0.05 -1.79
C GLN A 183 -21.64 1.47 -1.53
N ASP A 184 -20.52 1.95 -1.02
CA ASP A 184 -20.33 3.35 -0.67
C ASP A 184 -20.43 4.25 -1.91
N THR A 185 -21.02 5.43 -1.73
CA THR A 185 -21.19 6.47 -2.73
C THR A 185 -20.16 7.57 -2.63
N ASP A 186 -19.03 7.33 -1.94
CA ASP A 186 -17.92 8.27 -1.84
C ASP A 186 -17.51 8.84 -3.19
N LYS A 187 -16.98 10.04 -3.15
CA LYS A 187 -16.41 10.74 -4.29
C LYS A 187 -14.89 10.58 -4.29
N PHE A 188 -14.27 10.73 -5.45
CA PHE A 188 -12.83 10.95 -5.52
C PHE A 188 -12.46 12.31 -4.93
N SER A 189 -11.21 12.46 -4.52
CA SER A 189 -10.72 13.71 -3.94
C SER A 189 -10.90 14.90 -4.87
N THR A 190 -10.76 14.69 -6.19
CA THR A 190 -10.97 15.73 -7.22
C THR A 190 -12.45 16.11 -7.44
N GLU A 191 -13.39 15.25 -7.03
CA GLU A 191 -14.84 15.48 -7.15
C GLU A 191 -15.43 16.20 -5.94
N LEU A 192 -14.64 16.35 -4.84
CA LEU A 192 -15.09 17.00 -3.61
C LEU A 192 -15.09 18.52 -3.78
N SER A 193 -16.15 19.18 -3.31
CA SER A 193 -16.16 20.63 -3.12
C SER A 193 -15.22 21.02 -1.96
N CYS A 194 -14.78 22.28 -1.91
CA CYS A 194 -13.95 22.78 -0.81
C CYS A 194 -14.58 22.55 0.57
N ALA A 195 -15.91 22.62 0.68
CA ALA A 195 -16.64 22.36 1.91
C ALA A 195 -16.63 20.87 2.28
N GLU A 196 -16.81 19.97 1.32
CA GLU A 196 -16.75 18.52 1.52
C GLU A 196 -15.32 18.05 1.85
N ALA A 197 -14.31 18.60 1.19
CA ALA A 197 -12.89 18.28 1.43
C ALA A 197 -12.43 18.69 2.85
N SER A 198 -13.10 19.67 3.47
CA SER A 198 -12.80 20.08 4.86
C SER A 198 -13.30 19.11 5.92
N VAL A 199 -14.25 18.23 5.59
CA VAL A 199 -14.87 17.24 6.48
C VAL A 199 -14.20 15.88 6.27
N SER A 200 -12.93 15.76 6.61
CA SER A 200 -12.28 14.43 6.66
C SER A 200 -12.68 13.68 7.93
N ALA A 201 -12.88 12.36 7.82
CA ALA A 201 -13.11 11.54 9.01
C ALA A 201 -11.94 11.70 9.99
N PRO A 202 -12.22 11.93 11.30
CA PRO A 202 -11.16 12.19 12.26
C PRO A 202 -10.24 10.97 12.38
N GLN A 203 -8.94 11.23 12.31
CA GLN A 203 -7.87 10.25 12.50
C GLN A 203 -6.91 10.74 13.57
N SER A 204 -6.27 9.82 14.28
CA SER A 204 -5.23 10.16 15.26
C SER A 204 -3.85 9.73 14.75
N ILE A 205 -2.81 10.40 15.23
CA ILE A 205 -1.41 10.00 14.97
C ILE A 205 -1.16 8.56 15.44
N ALA A 206 -1.71 8.16 16.59
CA ALA A 206 -1.57 6.80 17.11
C ALA A 206 -2.18 5.76 16.17
N ALA A 207 -3.38 6.02 15.63
CA ALA A 207 -4.00 5.11 14.66
C ALA A 207 -3.22 5.06 13.34
N ASN A 208 -2.71 6.20 12.86
CA ASN A 208 -1.90 6.24 11.63
C ASN A 208 -0.60 5.45 11.78
N ILE A 209 0.14 5.61 12.89
CA ILE A 209 1.39 4.86 13.16
C ILE A 209 1.10 3.36 13.31
N THR A 210 0.04 3.01 14.05
CA THR A 210 -0.33 1.59 14.24
C THR A 210 -0.70 0.93 12.92
N ALA A 211 -1.46 1.61 12.07
CA ALA A 211 -1.80 1.13 10.73
C ALA A 211 -0.55 0.96 9.86
N ALA A 212 0.33 1.95 9.86
CA ALA A 212 1.59 1.89 9.11
C ALA A 212 2.48 0.74 9.57
N THR A 213 2.61 0.52 10.87
CA THR A 213 3.36 -0.62 11.44
C THR A 213 2.81 -1.95 10.93
N ALA A 214 1.49 -2.13 10.94
CA ALA A 214 0.86 -3.35 10.48
C ALA A 214 1.06 -3.60 8.97
N VAL A 215 1.02 -2.53 8.14
CA VAL A 215 1.32 -2.63 6.69
C VAL A 215 2.78 -3.03 6.47
N VAL A 216 3.71 -2.38 7.17
CA VAL A 216 5.16 -2.67 7.05
C VAL A 216 5.46 -4.10 7.51
N ASP A 217 4.85 -4.59 8.58
CA ASP A 217 5.01 -5.96 9.04
C ASP A 217 4.51 -6.98 8.01
N MET A 218 3.36 -6.75 7.38
CA MET A 218 2.88 -7.60 6.28
C MET A 218 3.87 -7.64 5.12
N ILE A 219 4.41 -6.48 4.72
CA ILE A 219 5.38 -6.37 3.62
C ILE A 219 6.70 -7.05 4.00
N TYR A 220 7.17 -6.87 5.23
CA TYR A 220 8.35 -7.55 5.74
C TYR A 220 8.22 -9.07 5.64
N ASN A 221 7.08 -9.63 6.06
CA ASN A 221 6.83 -11.07 5.95
C ASN A 221 6.82 -11.54 4.48
N ILE A 222 6.30 -10.75 3.55
CA ILE A 222 6.27 -11.09 2.13
C ILE A 222 7.66 -11.01 1.51
N LEU A 223 8.43 -9.96 1.81
CA LEU A 223 9.69 -9.65 1.13
C LEU A 223 10.92 -10.29 1.77
N THR A 224 10.95 -10.42 3.09
CA THR A 224 12.11 -10.87 3.85
C THR A 224 11.93 -12.29 4.39
N VAL A 225 10.76 -12.61 4.95
CA VAL A 225 10.47 -13.97 5.42
C VAL A 225 10.06 -14.89 4.26
N GLY A 226 9.62 -14.31 3.12
CA GLY A 226 9.19 -15.05 1.94
C GLY A 226 7.87 -15.80 2.12
N GLU A 227 7.14 -15.57 3.20
CA GLU A 227 5.85 -16.21 3.46
C GLU A 227 4.91 -15.32 4.25
N THR A 228 3.63 -15.31 3.90
CA THR A 228 2.59 -14.75 4.77
C THR A 228 1.40 -15.69 4.89
N ARG A 229 0.79 -15.70 6.08
CA ARG A 229 -0.51 -16.33 6.38
C ARG A 229 -1.53 -15.30 6.86
N VAL A 230 -1.10 -14.08 7.10
CA VAL A 230 -1.96 -12.99 7.57
C VAL A 230 -2.81 -12.48 6.41
N ARG A 231 -4.13 -12.53 6.59
CA ARG A 231 -5.10 -11.99 5.62
C ARG A 231 -5.62 -10.62 6.02
N GLN A 232 -5.72 -10.40 7.32
CA GLN A 232 -6.30 -9.20 7.89
C GLN A 232 -5.68 -8.93 9.24
N ILE A 233 -5.47 -7.67 9.55
CA ILE A 233 -5.16 -7.19 10.90
C ILE A 233 -6.25 -6.19 11.28
N THR A 234 -6.73 -6.27 12.51
CA THR A 234 -7.56 -5.24 13.14
C THR A 234 -6.86 -4.72 14.38
N PHE A 235 -7.03 -3.44 14.68
CA PHE A 235 -6.43 -2.85 15.87
C PHE A 235 -7.35 -1.83 16.55
N ALA A 236 -7.06 -1.59 17.84
CA ALA A 236 -7.69 -0.56 18.64
C ALA A 236 -6.63 0.12 19.53
N THR A 237 -6.33 1.38 19.27
CA THR A 237 -5.28 2.14 19.98
C THR A 237 -5.66 2.44 21.43
N GLY A 238 -6.94 2.64 21.73
CA GLY A 238 -7.40 2.90 23.11
C GLY A 238 -7.19 1.73 24.07
N SER A 239 -7.15 0.49 23.55
CA SER A 239 -6.85 -0.72 24.35
C SER A 239 -5.48 -1.33 24.02
N VAL A 240 -4.68 -0.67 23.18
CA VAL A 240 -3.37 -1.14 22.72
C VAL A 240 -3.44 -2.59 22.22
N ASN A 241 -4.42 -2.89 21.38
CA ASN A 241 -4.69 -4.24 20.88
C ASN A 241 -4.51 -4.30 19.36
N MET A 242 -3.81 -5.32 18.90
CA MET A 242 -3.69 -5.67 17.49
C MET A 242 -3.92 -7.18 17.33
N ARG A 243 -4.76 -7.55 16.36
CA ARG A 243 -5.17 -8.92 16.15
C ARG A 243 -5.10 -9.33 14.68
N ALA A 244 -4.38 -10.42 14.38
CA ALA A 244 -4.29 -10.97 13.03
C ALA A 244 -5.32 -12.08 12.79
N THR A 245 -5.94 -12.06 11.60
CA THR A 245 -6.73 -13.16 11.05
C THR A 245 -5.87 -13.93 10.05
N LEU A 246 -5.63 -15.20 10.32
CA LEU A 246 -4.79 -16.06 9.51
C LEU A 246 -5.60 -16.86 8.48
N GLN A 247 -4.95 -17.17 7.34
CA GLN A 247 -5.47 -18.16 6.40
C GLN A 247 -5.48 -19.55 7.04
N LYS A 248 -6.64 -20.18 7.05
CA LYS A 248 -6.75 -21.58 7.52
C LYS A 248 -5.90 -22.48 6.63
N THR A 249 -5.05 -23.30 7.23
CA THR A 249 -4.35 -24.38 6.53
C THR A 249 -5.40 -25.39 6.08
N ARG A 250 -5.47 -25.68 4.77
CA ARG A 250 -6.21 -26.85 4.33
C ARG A 250 -5.52 -28.07 4.96
N ARG A 251 -6.16 -28.75 5.89
CA ARG A 251 -5.73 -30.09 6.28
C ARG A 251 -5.73 -30.91 4.99
N LYS A 252 -4.58 -31.45 4.59
CA LYS A 252 -4.58 -32.54 3.62
C LYS A 252 -5.45 -33.62 4.27
N ALA A 253 -6.54 -34.00 3.60
CA ALA A 253 -7.20 -35.24 3.95
C ALA A 253 -6.15 -36.35 3.83
N ALA A 254 -5.92 -37.05 4.93
CA ALA A 254 -5.06 -38.22 4.97
C ALA A 254 -5.64 -39.34 4.12
#